data_435b98631fe83d3c2075dce0f1c8fad3
#
_entry.id   435b98631fe83d3c2075dce0f1c8fad3
#
_cell.length_a   1.000
_cell.length_b   1.000
_cell.length_c   1.000
_cell.angle_alpha   90.00
_cell.angle_beta   90.00
_cell.angle_gamma   90.00
#
_symmetry.space_group_name_H-M   'P 1'
#
loop_
_entity.id
_entity.type
_entity.pdbx_description
1 polymer ?
#
loop_
_entity_poly.entity_id
_entity_poly.type
_entity_poly.pdbx_seq_one_letter_code
_entity_poly.pdbx_strand_id
1 'polypeptide(L)'
;MGVSSNMNYYYSRLSNKRIELERQKSVNNQIQVLSEKLSKSEQLLEDIRQYRINLKQLKTIISVEDDSFKERRISYLNDVVSDSLLRIFPLQGFKAKISCDFKRGNNKASLRLIDRSGNVHLPYLSEGKLCQYLISFAATIGVVKGLNTQTVYVDEAFGVSSKANLPKIGEILQETIDDGLQVILISQNSELYNSISRREIHLIDKGNGSIADVVVANEEDY
;
A
#
# COMPACT_ATOMS: atom_id res chain seq x y z
N MET A 1 -9.79 102.77 10.24
CA MET A 1 -10.10 101.61 9.35
C MET A 1 -9.10 100.44 9.45
N GLY A 2 -8.19 100.38 10.40
CA GLY A 2 -7.12 99.31 10.44
C GLY A 2 -7.43 98.05 11.30
N VAL A 3 -8.39 98.05 12.20
CA VAL A 3 -8.58 96.93 13.17
C VAL A 3 -9.34 95.75 12.57
N SER A 4 -10.32 95.99 11.67
CA SER A 4 -11.15 95.00 11.03
C SER A 4 -10.35 94.14 10.03
N SER A 5 -9.36 94.67 9.36
CA SER A 5 -8.49 93.93 8.39
C SER A 5 -7.53 92.97 9.08
N ASN A 6 -7.01 93.36 10.23
CA ASN A 6 -6.13 92.44 11.03
C ASN A 6 -6.92 91.25 11.61
N MET A 7 -8.14 91.43 12.08
CA MET A 7 -8.94 90.36 12.63
C MET A 7 -9.31 89.30 11.58
N ASN A 8 -9.68 89.71 10.36
CA ASN A 8 -9.96 88.76 9.27
C ASN A 8 -8.71 87.98 8.86
N TYR A 9 -7.54 88.58 8.89
CA TYR A 9 -6.27 87.86 8.67
C TYR A 9 -5.99 86.81 9.71
N TYR A 10 -6.21 87.12 10.99
CA TYR A 10 -6.04 86.10 12.06
C TYR A 10 -7.06 84.93 11.99
N TYR A 11 -8.32 85.26 11.65
CA TYR A 11 -9.36 84.21 11.47
C TYR A 11 -9.05 83.31 10.29
N SER A 12 -8.61 83.80 9.18
CA SER A 12 -8.18 83.02 8.02
C SER A 12 -6.97 82.16 8.35
N ARG A 13 -6.00 82.67 9.08
CA ARG A 13 -4.83 81.86 9.52
C ARG A 13 -5.19 80.78 10.52
N LEU A 14 -6.13 80.98 11.44
CA LEU A 14 -6.64 80.03 12.34
C LEU A 14 -7.46 78.90 11.62
N SER A 15 -8.27 79.28 10.66
CA SER A 15 -9.00 78.35 9.81
C SER A 15 -8.09 77.46 9.02
N ASN A 16 -7.04 77.99 8.39
CA ASN A 16 -6.05 77.23 7.63
C ASN A 16 -5.30 76.25 8.57
N LYS A 17 -4.90 76.69 9.76
CA LYS A 17 -4.26 75.81 10.74
C LYS A 17 -5.20 74.67 11.24
N ARG A 18 -6.51 74.91 11.39
CA ARG A 18 -7.47 73.86 11.72
C ARG A 18 -7.57 72.80 10.61
N ILE A 19 -7.70 73.22 9.36
CA ILE A 19 -7.72 72.33 8.19
C ILE A 19 -6.45 71.49 8.12
N GLU A 20 -5.31 72.11 8.34
CA GLU A 20 -4.01 71.40 8.36
C GLU A 20 -3.94 70.35 9.48
N LEU A 21 -4.41 70.68 10.67
CA LEU A 21 -4.48 69.80 11.84
C LEU A 21 -5.42 68.63 11.58
N GLU A 22 -6.58 68.86 10.96
CA GLU A 22 -7.50 67.81 10.57
C GLU A 22 -6.95 66.87 9.53
N ARG A 23 -6.21 67.38 8.53
CA ARG A 23 -5.47 66.59 7.55
C ARG A 23 -4.40 65.71 8.24
N GLN A 24 -3.61 66.28 9.15
CA GLN A 24 -2.61 65.52 9.90
C GLN A 24 -3.23 64.42 10.75
N LYS A 25 -4.34 64.71 11.43
CA LYS A 25 -5.09 63.66 12.18
C LYS A 25 -5.60 62.56 11.26
N SER A 26 -6.15 62.90 10.09
CA SER A 26 -6.61 61.91 9.10
C SER A 26 -5.47 61.05 8.58
N VAL A 27 -4.33 61.64 8.24
CA VAL A 27 -3.13 60.89 7.79
C VAL A 27 -2.61 59.98 8.90
N ASN A 28 -2.52 60.45 10.15
CA ASN A 28 -2.08 59.63 11.27
C ASN A 28 -3.02 58.41 11.51
N ASN A 29 -4.33 58.63 11.40
CA ASN A 29 -5.29 57.52 11.51
C ASN A 29 -5.11 56.49 10.37
N GLN A 30 -4.85 56.99 9.13
CA GLN A 30 -4.56 56.07 8.01
C GLN A 30 -3.25 55.28 8.22
N ILE A 31 -2.21 55.91 8.72
CA ILE A 31 -0.94 55.28 9.06
C ILE A 31 -1.14 54.22 10.11
N GLN A 32 -1.91 54.49 11.14
CA GLN A 32 -2.22 53.52 12.20
C GLN A 32 -2.95 52.28 11.64
N VAL A 33 -4.00 52.49 10.83
CA VAL A 33 -4.77 51.40 10.20
C VAL A 33 -3.88 50.57 9.26
N LEU A 34 -3.00 51.23 8.50
CA LEU A 34 -2.06 50.53 7.61
C LEU A 34 -1.02 49.75 8.39
N SER A 35 -0.50 50.29 9.49
CA SER A 35 0.44 49.60 10.38
C SER A 35 -0.17 48.35 11.01
N GLU A 36 -1.43 48.44 11.47
CA GLU A 36 -2.16 47.28 12.00
C GLU A 36 -2.39 46.19 10.94
N LYS A 37 -2.75 46.59 9.71
CA LYS A 37 -2.89 45.66 8.58
C LYS A 37 -1.56 45.00 8.21
N LEU A 38 -0.48 45.76 8.22
CA LEU A 38 0.86 45.25 7.94
C LEU A 38 1.26 44.19 8.96
N SER A 39 1.13 44.53 10.25
CA SER A 39 1.45 43.58 11.35
C SER A 39 0.64 42.30 11.24
N LYS A 40 -0.68 42.37 10.96
CA LYS A 40 -1.49 41.16 10.73
C LYS A 40 -1.04 40.35 9.53
N SER A 41 -0.62 41.03 8.44
CA SER A 41 -0.13 40.32 7.25
C SER A 41 1.22 39.64 7.50
N GLU A 42 2.09 40.28 8.26
CA GLU A 42 3.38 39.70 8.67
C GLU A 42 3.19 38.48 9.56
N GLN A 43 2.25 38.54 10.52
CA GLN A 43 1.87 37.40 11.35
C GLN A 43 1.36 36.24 10.50
N LEU A 44 0.45 36.52 9.58
CA LEU A 44 -0.12 35.49 8.68
C LEU A 44 0.95 34.85 7.78
N LEU A 45 1.91 35.65 7.30
CA LEU A 45 3.04 35.14 6.53
C LEU A 45 3.92 34.18 7.34
N GLU A 46 4.16 34.50 8.61
CA GLU A 46 4.95 33.63 9.47
C GLU A 46 4.20 32.34 9.79
N ASP A 47 2.90 32.41 10.07
CA ASP A 47 2.04 31.24 10.28
C ASP A 47 2.03 30.32 9.04
N ILE A 48 1.92 30.89 7.85
CA ILE A 48 1.99 30.12 6.58
C ILE A 48 3.36 29.47 6.39
N ARG A 49 4.45 30.16 6.72
CA ARG A 49 5.81 29.59 6.64
C ARG A 49 5.96 28.40 7.59
N GLN A 50 5.50 28.53 8.82
CA GLN A 50 5.53 27.47 9.81
C GLN A 50 4.69 26.28 9.37
N TYR A 51 3.48 26.53 8.86
CA TYR A 51 2.63 25.47 8.32
C TYR A 51 3.28 24.71 7.15
N ARG A 52 3.96 25.44 6.24
CA ARG A 52 4.70 24.84 5.14
C ARG A 52 5.86 23.92 5.61
N ILE A 53 6.55 24.33 6.67
CA ILE A 53 7.62 23.52 7.28
C ILE A 53 7.02 22.24 7.86
N ASN A 54 5.94 22.33 8.62
CA ASN A 54 5.26 21.19 9.22
C ASN A 54 4.75 20.22 8.15
N LEU A 55 4.17 20.71 7.05
CA LEU A 55 3.76 19.86 5.93
C LEU A 55 4.91 19.13 5.26
N LYS A 56 6.08 19.78 5.12
CA LYS A 56 7.28 19.11 4.58
C LYS A 56 7.76 18.00 5.50
N GLN A 57 7.79 18.24 6.80
CA GLN A 57 8.17 17.22 7.80
C GLN A 57 7.20 16.04 7.76
N LEU A 58 5.89 16.31 7.76
CA LEU A 58 4.86 15.29 7.67
C LEU A 58 5.02 14.44 6.39
N LYS A 59 5.25 15.08 5.25
CA LYS A 59 5.51 14.37 3.99
C LYS A 59 6.72 13.45 4.07
N THR A 60 7.79 13.90 4.73
CA THR A 60 9.00 13.09 4.92
C THR A 60 8.70 11.87 5.80
N ILE A 61 8.00 12.05 6.91
CA ILE A 61 7.61 10.96 7.82
C ILE A 61 6.76 9.93 7.08
N ILE A 62 5.72 10.37 6.36
CA ILE A 62 4.86 9.47 5.57
C ILE A 62 5.67 8.70 4.53
N SER A 63 6.62 9.36 3.85
CA SER A 63 7.46 8.70 2.85
C SER A 63 8.34 7.61 3.47
N VAL A 64 8.97 7.88 4.60
CA VAL A 64 9.83 6.92 5.31
C VAL A 64 9.02 5.71 5.81
N GLU A 65 7.83 5.95 6.38
CA GLU A 65 6.95 4.88 6.84
C GLU A 65 6.43 4.02 5.67
N ASP A 66 6.05 4.64 4.55
CA ASP A 66 5.60 3.93 3.35
C ASP A 66 6.71 3.04 2.77
N ASP A 67 7.95 3.53 2.70
CA ASP A 67 9.09 2.76 2.21
C ASP A 67 9.42 1.60 3.17
N SER A 68 9.43 1.83 4.48
CA SER A 68 9.62 0.80 5.51
C SER A 68 8.52 -0.28 5.46
N PHE A 69 7.28 0.12 5.22
CA PHE A 69 6.15 -0.80 5.09
C PHE A 69 6.28 -1.69 3.83
N LYS A 70 6.70 -1.10 2.70
CA LYS A 70 6.96 -1.83 1.45
C LYS A 70 8.08 -2.85 1.62
N GLU A 71 9.19 -2.45 2.24
CA GLU A 71 10.33 -3.34 2.49
C GLU A 71 9.93 -4.52 3.37
N ARG A 72 9.20 -4.29 4.45
CA ARG A 72 8.70 -5.37 5.33
C ARG A 72 7.80 -6.35 4.58
N ARG A 73 6.90 -5.87 3.73
CA ARG A 73 6.04 -6.73 2.91
C ARG A 73 6.81 -7.53 1.88
N ILE A 74 7.78 -6.93 1.21
CA ILE A 74 8.64 -7.61 0.24
C ILE A 74 9.48 -8.69 0.95
N SER A 75 10.04 -8.38 2.13
CA SER A 75 10.76 -9.37 2.93
C SER A 75 9.87 -10.54 3.31
N TYR A 76 8.69 -10.28 3.83
CA TYR A 76 7.72 -11.31 4.17
C TYR A 76 7.36 -12.21 2.98
N LEU A 77 7.10 -11.62 1.80
CA LEU A 77 6.84 -12.40 0.58
C LEU A 77 8.05 -13.23 0.16
N ASN A 78 9.26 -12.70 0.27
CA ASN A 78 10.48 -13.45 -0.01
C ASN A 78 10.61 -14.68 0.90
N ASP A 79 10.30 -14.53 2.18
CA ASP A 79 10.39 -15.60 3.17
C ASP A 79 9.36 -16.69 2.89
N VAL A 80 8.09 -16.32 2.68
CA VAL A 80 6.99 -17.26 2.38
C VAL A 80 7.26 -18.06 1.10
N VAL A 81 7.67 -17.37 0.03
CA VAL A 81 7.99 -18.03 -1.24
C VAL A 81 9.22 -18.93 -1.11
N SER A 82 10.26 -18.46 -0.42
CA SER A 82 11.50 -19.25 -0.22
C SER A 82 11.25 -20.51 0.60
N ASP A 83 10.45 -20.42 1.67
CA ASP A 83 10.09 -21.57 2.51
C ASP A 83 9.33 -22.61 1.69
N SER A 84 8.30 -22.20 0.95
CA SER A 84 7.53 -23.10 0.07
C SER A 84 8.41 -23.78 -0.97
N LEU A 85 9.35 -23.05 -1.58
CA LEU A 85 10.29 -23.60 -2.55
C LEU A 85 11.26 -24.58 -1.90
N LEU A 86 11.76 -24.29 -0.70
CA LEU A 86 12.71 -25.14 0.02
C LEU A 86 12.10 -26.49 0.37
N ARG A 87 10.82 -26.53 0.75
CA ARG A 87 10.09 -27.75 1.07
C ARG A 87 9.94 -28.66 -0.14
N ILE A 88 9.60 -28.09 -1.29
CA ILE A 88 9.37 -28.86 -2.52
C ILE A 88 10.69 -29.21 -3.22
N PHE A 89 11.64 -28.27 -3.25
CA PHE A 89 12.92 -28.39 -3.94
C PHE A 89 14.11 -28.28 -2.96
N PRO A 90 14.24 -29.20 -1.98
CA PRO A 90 15.27 -29.10 -0.93
C PRO A 90 16.70 -29.19 -1.48
N LEU A 91 16.92 -29.90 -2.58
CA LEU A 91 18.27 -30.05 -3.16
C LEU A 91 18.78 -28.74 -3.78
N GLN A 92 17.91 -28.03 -4.47
CA GLN A 92 18.23 -26.76 -5.12
C GLN A 92 18.36 -25.62 -4.08
N GLY A 93 17.58 -25.68 -3.02
CA GLY A 93 17.61 -24.73 -1.91
C GLY A 93 17.36 -23.29 -2.38
N PHE A 94 16.39 -23.12 -3.27
CA PHE A 94 16.04 -21.83 -3.82
C PHE A 94 15.60 -20.82 -2.77
N LYS A 95 16.14 -19.60 -2.88
CA LYS A 95 15.66 -18.42 -2.17
C LYS A 95 15.03 -17.46 -3.18
N ALA A 96 13.83 -17.03 -2.90
CA ALA A 96 13.16 -16.02 -3.70
C ALA A 96 13.73 -14.62 -3.39
N LYS A 97 13.91 -13.81 -4.43
CA LYS A 97 14.27 -12.40 -4.33
C LYS A 97 13.30 -11.58 -5.17
N ILE A 98 12.27 -11.07 -4.51
CA ILE A 98 11.32 -10.12 -5.09
C ILE A 98 11.91 -8.73 -4.92
N SER A 99 11.93 -7.96 -5.99
CA SER A 99 12.29 -6.54 -5.95
C SER A 99 11.24 -5.73 -6.68
N CYS A 100 10.83 -4.62 -6.06
CA CYS A 100 9.85 -3.70 -6.61
C CYS A 100 10.50 -2.34 -6.82
N ASP A 101 10.40 -1.79 -8.02
CA ASP A 101 10.83 -0.43 -8.35
C ASP A 101 9.58 0.43 -8.53
N PHE A 102 9.32 1.29 -7.56
CA PHE A 102 8.16 2.18 -7.53
C PHE A 102 8.54 3.56 -8.08
N LYS A 103 8.76 3.67 -9.38
CA LYS A 103 8.96 4.97 -10.04
C LYS A 103 7.63 5.56 -10.52
N ARG A 104 7.51 6.88 -10.43
CA ARG A 104 6.31 7.60 -10.88
C ARG A 104 5.86 7.12 -12.27
N GLY A 105 4.70 6.43 -12.32
CA GLY A 105 4.07 5.95 -13.54
C GLY A 105 4.60 4.63 -14.10
N ASN A 106 5.59 3.98 -13.47
CA ASN A 106 6.15 2.73 -13.97
C ASN A 106 6.58 1.81 -12.81
N ASN A 107 5.59 1.16 -12.20
CA ASN A 107 5.84 0.19 -11.14
C ASN A 107 6.31 -1.12 -11.77
N LYS A 108 7.52 -1.55 -11.47
CA LYS A 108 8.07 -2.82 -11.93
C LYS A 108 8.33 -3.73 -10.75
N ALA A 109 7.78 -4.94 -10.81
CA ALA A 109 8.14 -6.02 -9.92
C ALA A 109 8.97 -7.04 -10.70
N SER A 110 10.02 -7.56 -10.09
CA SER A 110 10.81 -8.65 -10.63
C SER A 110 11.03 -9.70 -9.55
N LEU A 111 10.97 -10.96 -9.95
CA LEU A 111 11.26 -12.11 -9.12
C LEU A 111 12.47 -12.84 -9.69
N ARG A 112 13.40 -13.19 -8.84
CA ARG A 112 14.55 -14.04 -9.15
C ARG A 112 14.66 -15.13 -8.10
N LEU A 113 15.20 -16.27 -8.49
CA LEU A 113 15.53 -17.38 -7.60
C LEU A 113 17.06 -17.44 -7.47
N ILE A 114 17.54 -17.64 -6.26
CA ILE A 114 18.96 -17.78 -5.96
C ILE A 114 19.15 -19.20 -5.41
N ASP A 115 19.97 -20.03 -6.09
CA ASP A 115 20.29 -21.37 -5.62
C ASP A 115 21.32 -21.36 -4.48
N ARG A 116 21.64 -22.54 -3.93
CA ARG A 116 22.65 -22.69 -2.86
C ARG A 116 24.04 -22.21 -3.26
N SER A 117 24.35 -22.25 -4.55
CA SER A 117 25.64 -21.82 -5.10
C SER A 117 25.70 -20.33 -5.36
N GLY A 118 24.58 -19.62 -5.15
CA GLY A 118 24.48 -18.18 -5.41
C GLY A 118 24.14 -17.83 -6.86
N ASN A 119 23.85 -18.80 -7.72
CA ASN A 119 23.45 -18.52 -9.09
C ASN A 119 22.03 -17.98 -9.14
N VAL A 120 21.82 -17.03 -10.04
CA VAL A 120 20.51 -16.38 -10.21
C VAL A 120 19.76 -17.02 -11.37
N HIS A 121 18.57 -17.50 -11.07
CA HIS A 121 17.69 -18.16 -12.02
C HIS A 121 16.41 -17.32 -12.24
N LEU A 122 15.88 -17.39 -13.45
CA LEU A 122 14.56 -16.85 -13.75
C LEU A 122 13.51 -17.93 -13.44
N PRO A 123 12.38 -17.61 -12.81
CA PRO A 123 11.39 -18.60 -12.36
C PRO A 123 10.89 -19.53 -13.47
N TYR A 124 10.77 -19.03 -14.70
CA TYR A 124 10.28 -19.80 -15.84
C TYR A 124 11.33 -20.73 -16.47
N LEU A 125 12.62 -20.58 -16.10
CA LEU A 125 13.71 -21.42 -16.59
C LEU A 125 14.10 -22.52 -15.61
N SER A 126 13.63 -22.43 -14.35
CA SER A 126 13.98 -23.37 -13.29
C SER A 126 12.81 -24.30 -12.98
N GLU A 127 13.07 -25.61 -12.84
CA GLU A 127 12.16 -26.65 -12.34
C GLU A 127 10.74 -26.67 -12.93
N GLY A 128 10.51 -25.99 -14.07
CA GLY A 128 9.28 -26.05 -14.83
C GLY A 128 8.06 -25.35 -14.21
N LYS A 129 6.88 -25.80 -14.64
CA LYS A 129 5.59 -25.19 -14.25
C LYS A 129 5.28 -25.27 -12.76
N LEU A 130 5.70 -26.33 -12.07
CA LEU A 130 5.45 -26.50 -10.64
C LEU A 130 6.09 -25.37 -9.81
N CYS A 131 7.31 -24.99 -10.13
CA CYS A 131 7.99 -23.86 -9.46
C CYS A 131 7.20 -22.56 -9.64
N GLN A 132 6.69 -22.31 -10.86
CA GLN A 132 5.88 -21.11 -11.13
C GLN A 132 4.58 -21.11 -10.34
N TYR A 133 3.88 -22.27 -10.27
CA TYR A 133 2.64 -22.39 -9.51
C TYR A 133 2.86 -22.19 -8.01
N LEU A 134 3.91 -22.77 -7.44
CA LEU A 134 4.27 -22.56 -6.03
C LEU A 134 4.57 -21.10 -5.72
N ILE A 135 5.34 -20.43 -6.56
CA ILE A 135 5.65 -19.02 -6.40
C ILE A 135 4.36 -18.18 -6.44
N SER A 136 3.49 -18.44 -7.41
CA SER A 136 2.23 -17.73 -7.56
C SER A 136 1.33 -17.97 -6.35
N PHE A 137 1.21 -19.21 -5.89
CA PHE A 137 0.41 -19.58 -4.72
C PHE A 137 0.95 -18.91 -3.45
N ALA A 138 2.24 -19.06 -3.16
CA ALA A 138 2.86 -18.47 -1.97
C ALA A 138 2.77 -16.93 -1.97
N ALA A 139 2.98 -16.30 -3.13
CA ALA A 139 2.80 -14.86 -3.26
C ALA A 139 1.34 -14.44 -3.04
N THR A 140 0.38 -15.22 -3.55
CA THR A 140 -1.06 -14.98 -3.32
C THR A 140 -1.40 -15.07 -1.85
N ILE A 141 -0.95 -16.10 -1.14
CA ILE A 141 -1.13 -16.22 0.33
C ILE A 141 -0.58 -14.98 1.04
N GLY A 142 0.64 -14.58 0.71
CA GLY A 142 1.26 -13.42 1.33
C GLY A 142 0.46 -12.12 1.11
N VAL A 143 -0.10 -11.94 -0.09
CA VAL A 143 -0.96 -10.79 -0.41
C VAL A 143 -2.30 -10.88 0.32
N VAL A 144 -2.97 -12.04 0.30
CA VAL A 144 -4.28 -12.27 0.93
C VAL A 144 -4.22 -12.03 2.43
N LYS A 145 -3.20 -12.58 3.11
CA LYS A 145 -2.96 -12.30 4.54
C LYS A 145 -2.74 -10.80 4.81
N GLY A 146 -2.06 -10.11 3.91
CA GLY A 146 -1.84 -8.67 4.02
C GLY A 146 -3.07 -7.80 3.77
N LEU A 147 -4.07 -8.31 3.05
CA LEU A 147 -5.32 -7.62 2.72
C LEU A 147 -6.49 -7.98 3.66
N ASN A 148 -6.25 -8.83 4.65
CA ASN A 148 -7.29 -9.31 5.57
C ASN A 148 -8.46 -10.03 4.86
N THR A 149 -8.19 -10.62 3.68
CA THR A 149 -9.12 -11.51 2.97
C THR A 149 -8.89 -12.93 3.46
N GLN A 150 -9.96 -13.75 3.44
CA GLN A 150 -9.91 -15.09 4.04
C GLN A 150 -9.96 -16.22 3.01
N THR A 151 -10.09 -15.91 1.72
CA THR A 151 -10.30 -16.94 0.70
C THR A 151 -9.27 -16.86 -0.41
N VAL A 152 -8.70 -18.00 -0.77
CA VAL A 152 -7.77 -18.19 -1.89
C VAL A 152 -8.38 -19.19 -2.88
N TYR A 153 -8.38 -18.85 -4.15
CA TYR A 153 -8.82 -19.70 -5.24
C TYR A 153 -7.61 -20.27 -5.96
N VAL A 154 -7.57 -21.59 -6.15
CA VAL A 154 -6.47 -22.30 -6.81
C VAL A 154 -7.06 -23.16 -7.92
N ASP A 155 -6.77 -22.81 -9.17
CA ASP A 155 -7.30 -23.48 -10.35
C ASP A 155 -6.19 -24.32 -11.00
N GLU A 156 -6.33 -25.64 -10.96
CA GLU A 156 -5.44 -26.67 -11.55
C GLU A 156 -3.92 -26.48 -11.29
N ALA A 157 -3.55 -25.66 -10.29
CA ALA A 157 -2.17 -25.20 -10.10
C ALA A 157 -1.16 -26.34 -9.87
N PHE A 158 -1.57 -27.43 -9.26
CA PHE A 158 -0.67 -28.50 -8.84
C PHE A 158 -0.84 -29.81 -9.64
N GLY A 159 -1.68 -29.83 -10.66
CA GLY A 159 -1.92 -31.00 -11.51
C GLY A 159 -0.68 -31.51 -12.27
N VAL A 160 0.35 -30.66 -12.40
CA VAL A 160 1.64 -31.04 -13.03
C VAL A 160 2.66 -31.57 -12.02
N SER A 161 2.27 -31.74 -10.76
CA SER A 161 3.18 -32.20 -9.71
C SER A 161 3.46 -33.69 -9.83
N SER A 162 4.68 -34.07 -9.52
CA SER A 162 5.00 -35.52 -9.35
C SER A 162 4.36 -36.06 -8.08
N LYS A 163 4.05 -37.36 -8.06
CA LYS A 163 3.50 -38.03 -6.88
C LYS A 163 4.35 -37.82 -5.61
N ALA A 164 5.66 -37.65 -5.77
CA ALA A 164 6.56 -37.41 -4.64
C ALA A 164 6.41 -36.04 -3.99
N ASN A 165 5.92 -35.04 -4.73
CA ASN A 165 5.75 -33.68 -4.23
C ASN A 165 4.36 -33.41 -3.68
N LEU A 166 3.37 -34.27 -3.98
CA LEU A 166 1.99 -34.09 -3.55
C LEU A 166 1.80 -34.02 -2.03
N PRO A 167 2.43 -34.91 -1.22
CA PRO A 167 2.30 -34.81 0.24
C PRO A 167 2.78 -33.45 0.77
N LYS A 168 3.90 -32.96 0.24
CA LYS A 168 4.47 -31.68 0.66
C LYS A 168 3.60 -30.49 0.26
N ILE A 169 2.94 -30.58 -0.89
CA ILE A 169 1.95 -29.57 -1.31
C ILE A 169 0.75 -29.62 -0.38
N GLY A 170 0.30 -30.83 -0.01
CA GLY A 170 -0.74 -31.04 0.98
C GLY A 170 -0.43 -30.38 2.32
N GLU A 171 0.80 -30.55 2.83
CA GLU A 171 1.26 -29.88 4.06
C GLU A 171 1.19 -28.36 3.95
N ILE A 172 1.65 -27.76 2.84
CA ILE A 172 1.60 -26.31 2.62
C ILE A 172 0.14 -25.81 2.57
N LEU A 173 -0.75 -26.56 1.93
CA LEU A 173 -2.17 -26.24 1.86
C LEU A 173 -2.83 -26.35 3.25
N GLN A 174 -2.52 -27.40 4.00
CA GLN A 174 -3.04 -27.60 5.36
C GLN A 174 -2.60 -26.47 6.30
N GLU A 175 -1.32 -26.11 6.32
CA GLU A 175 -0.82 -24.98 7.10
C GLU A 175 -1.52 -23.67 6.71
N THR A 176 -1.82 -23.49 5.41
CA THR A 176 -2.55 -22.32 4.93
C THR A 176 -3.97 -22.26 5.51
N ILE A 177 -4.62 -23.43 5.62
CA ILE A 177 -5.95 -23.59 6.22
C ILE A 177 -5.89 -23.37 7.73
N ASP A 178 -4.90 -23.95 8.40
CA ASP A 178 -4.69 -23.80 9.84
C ASP A 178 -4.40 -22.34 10.25
N ASP A 179 -3.79 -21.59 9.37
CA ASP A 179 -3.61 -20.14 9.49
C ASP A 179 -4.92 -19.33 9.29
N GLY A 180 -6.06 -20.00 9.11
CA GLY A 180 -7.39 -19.41 9.03
C GLY A 180 -7.81 -18.98 7.62
N LEU A 181 -7.10 -19.40 6.58
CA LEU A 181 -7.48 -19.13 5.19
C LEU A 181 -8.37 -20.24 4.64
N GLN A 182 -9.44 -19.87 3.97
CA GLN A 182 -10.23 -20.77 3.16
C GLN A 182 -9.54 -20.97 1.80
N VAL A 183 -9.23 -22.22 1.46
CA VAL A 183 -8.69 -22.56 0.14
C VAL A 183 -9.77 -23.25 -0.68
N ILE A 184 -10.09 -22.69 -1.85
CA ILE A 184 -10.99 -23.29 -2.83
C ILE A 184 -10.11 -23.79 -3.97
N LEU A 185 -9.99 -25.13 -4.07
CA LEU A 185 -9.16 -25.80 -5.05
C LEU A 185 -10.04 -26.37 -6.17
N ILE A 186 -9.72 -26.05 -7.40
CA ILE A 186 -10.33 -26.65 -8.60
C ILE A 186 -9.31 -27.61 -9.20
N SER A 187 -9.69 -28.87 -9.34
CA SER A 187 -8.81 -29.91 -9.87
C SER A 187 -9.61 -30.97 -10.64
N GLN A 188 -9.03 -31.46 -11.72
CA GLN A 188 -9.56 -32.63 -12.45
C GLN A 188 -9.18 -33.95 -11.75
N ASN A 189 -8.28 -33.91 -10.79
CA ASN A 189 -7.79 -35.10 -10.07
C ASN A 189 -8.05 -34.94 -8.56
N SER A 190 -9.26 -35.32 -8.15
CA SER A 190 -9.71 -35.23 -6.74
C SER A 190 -8.90 -36.12 -5.80
N GLU A 191 -8.42 -37.28 -6.26
CA GLU A 191 -7.66 -38.22 -5.40
C GLU A 191 -6.41 -37.60 -4.76
N LEU A 192 -5.87 -36.52 -5.35
CA LEU A 192 -4.68 -35.86 -4.85
C LEU A 192 -4.93 -35.04 -3.58
N TYR A 193 -6.18 -34.72 -3.31
CA TYR A 193 -6.54 -33.74 -2.25
C TYR A 193 -7.54 -34.29 -1.24
N ASN A 194 -7.99 -35.53 -1.41
CA ASN A 194 -8.97 -36.19 -0.53
C ASN A 194 -8.54 -36.18 0.95
N SER A 195 -7.23 -36.21 1.22
CA SER A 195 -6.71 -36.21 2.58
C SER A 195 -6.75 -34.85 3.28
N ILE A 196 -6.95 -33.75 2.52
CA ILE A 196 -6.96 -32.38 3.06
C ILE A 196 -8.27 -31.65 2.81
N SER A 197 -9.14 -32.18 1.93
CA SER A 197 -10.43 -31.56 1.62
C SER A 197 -11.45 -31.87 2.71
N ARG A 198 -12.10 -30.83 3.21
CA ARG A 198 -13.24 -30.96 4.14
C ARG A 198 -14.58 -31.11 3.42
N ARG A 199 -14.65 -30.59 2.21
CA ARG A 199 -15.83 -30.66 1.34
C ARG A 199 -15.39 -30.77 -0.10
N GLU A 200 -16.01 -31.65 -0.84
CA GLU A 200 -15.79 -31.83 -2.28
C GLU A 200 -17.08 -31.55 -3.03
N ILE A 201 -16.97 -30.86 -4.15
CA ILE A 201 -18.06 -30.62 -5.06
C ILE A 201 -17.68 -31.26 -6.39
N HIS A 202 -18.32 -32.37 -6.72
CA HIS A 202 -18.11 -33.09 -7.96
C HIS A 202 -19.02 -32.50 -9.06
N LEU A 203 -18.43 -32.00 -10.13
CA LEU A 203 -19.15 -31.56 -11.31
C LEU A 203 -19.24 -32.72 -12.31
N ILE A 204 -20.43 -33.26 -12.49
CA ILE A 204 -20.67 -34.41 -13.39
C ILE A 204 -21.35 -33.89 -14.64
N ASP A 205 -20.70 -34.02 -15.79
CA ASP A 205 -21.31 -33.74 -17.09
C ASP A 205 -22.24 -34.91 -17.50
N LYS A 206 -23.51 -34.60 -17.72
CA LYS A 206 -24.54 -35.58 -18.17
C LYS A 206 -24.90 -35.40 -19.64
N GLY A 207 -24.11 -34.66 -20.42
CA GLY A 207 -24.34 -34.41 -21.83
C GLY A 207 -25.46 -33.40 -22.16
N ASN A 208 -26.36 -33.14 -21.19
CA ASN A 208 -27.43 -32.13 -21.28
C ASN A 208 -27.28 -31.03 -20.23
N GLY A 209 -26.13 -30.95 -19.56
CA GLY A 209 -25.81 -30.02 -18.50
C GLY A 209 -25.03 -30.69 -17.38
N SER A 210 -24.35 -29.92 -16.57
CA SER A 210 -23.57 -30.40 -15.44
C SER A 210 -24.40 -30.42 -14.16
N ILE A 211 -24.29 -31.50 -13.38
CA ILE A 211 -24.88 -31.59 -12.04
C ILE A 211 -23.73 -31.47 -11.02
N ALA A 212 -23.96 -30.68 -9.98
CA ALA A 212 -23.08 -30.62 -8.84
C ALA A 212 -23.54 -31.65 -7.78
N ASP A 213 -22.66 -32.56 -7.40
CA ASP A 213 -22.83 -33.43 -6.25
C ASP A 213 -21.88 -32.99 -5.14
N VAL A 214 -22.40 -32.88 -3.91
CA VAL A 214 -21.62 -32.39 -2.77
C VAL A 214 -21.32 -33.57 -1.87
N VAL A 215 -20.06 -33.94 -1.78
CA VAL A 215 -19.55 -34.94 -0.85
C VAL A 215 -18.97 -34.21 0.35
N VAL A 216 -19.50 -34.43 1.53
CA VAL A 216 -18.96 -33.93 2.81
C VAL A 216 -18.07 -35.01 3.39
N ALA A 217 -16.79 -34.69 3.62
CA ALA A 217 -15.92 -35.58 4.38
C ALA A 217 -16.49 -35.72 5.82
N ASN A 218 -16.58 -36.93 6.35
CA ASN A 218 -17.10 -37.17 7.68
C ASN A 218 -16.29 -36.43 8.74
N GLU A 219 -16.97 -35.73 9.66
CA GLU A 219 -16.36 -34.97 10.76
C GLU A 219 -15.71 -35.89 11.85
N GLU A 220 -15.74 -37.21 11.67
CA GLU A 220 -15.30 -38.19 12.69
C GLU A 220 -13.79 -38.50 12.65
N ASP A 221 -13.02 -37.94 11.71
CA ASP A 221 -11.58 -38.26 11.56
C ASP A 221 -10.65 -37.13 12.03
N TYR A 222 -11.11 -36.25 12.94
CA TYR A 222 -10.26 -35.17 13.50
C TYR A 222 -10.29 -35.12 15.01
#